data_54f21959b067b230caea777a97d019f9
#
_entry.id   54f21959b067b230caea777a97d019f9
#
_cell.length_a   1.000
_cell.length_b   1.000
_cell.length_c   1.000
_cell.angle_alpha   90.00
_cell.angle_beta   90.00
_cell.angle_gamma   90.00
#
_symmetry.space_group_name_H-M   'P 1'
#
loop_
_entity.id
_entity.type
_entity.pdbx_description
1 polymer ?
#
loop_
_entity_poly.entity_id
_entity_poly.type
_entity_poly.pdbx_seq_one_letter_code
_entity_poly.pdbx_strand_id
1 'polypeptide(L)'
;MRKEQLLVIGGVAAGLAAAMQARRTAPDLDIAVIEKTADISYGACGLPYVISGLIPKLENLVIHSPEYFREQHNIQIHLNTEALEILPARSLVRVRTTGEEKCELHFTNLVLATGAAAICPPLAGHELAGVFVLRQLHDGRRLLGFIEQERPRAAVIVGAGYIGLEMAEAFRARGFATTIIESSDKVMSTLGGAVGDRVVDELRGQDVEVVLGEKVVAFEGRGDRVARVVTESGRAFEAQIVVIGVGVRPAVEIAKAAGLEIGESGAIVTDAMQRTSAANVFAAGDCCETLHRVSGRRVWFPLAQPAVRQGWVAGANAAGATPEARFAGVVGTNAVKVFALEVARTGLSLEEAQTAGFDALSREDESASRAGYYPDGVKILTRIIYDKSGRLLGAQMVGREGVAQRIDVYAAALHANLKIEELNRFDLAYAPPFAPTIDPILRATKPNDEG
;
A
#
# COMPACT_ATOMS: atom_id res chain seq x y z
N MET A 1 35.54 13.60 -2.17
CA MET A 1 34.09 13.72 -2.03
C MET A 1 33.75 14.05 -0.58
N ARG A 2 32.71 14.85 -0.36
CA ARG A 2 32.24 15.19 1.01
C ARG A 2 31.72 13.91 1.67
N LYS A 3 32.04 13.71 2.96
CA LYS A 3 31.49 12.63 3.75
C LYS A 3 30.11 13.04 4.21
N GLU A 4 29.08 12.36 3.77
CA GLU A 4 27.73 12.54 4.28
C GLU A 4 27.59 11.78 5.60
N GLN A 5 27.07 12.44 6.64
CA GLN A 5 26.89 11.79 7.94
C GLN A 5 25.66 10.89 7.94
N LEU A 6 24.57 11.32 7.32
CA LEU A 6 23.41 10.49 7.04
C LEU A 6 23.12 10.49 5.55
N LEU A 7 23.17 9.31 4.95
CA LEU A 7 22.73 9.08 3.57
C LEU A 7 21.40 8.34 3.58
N VAL A 8 20.44 8.77 2.75
CA VAL A 8 19.15 8.11 2.57
C VAL A 8 19.01 7.70 1.11
N ILE A 9 18.66 6.44 0.85
CA ILE A 9 18.38 5.92 -0.49
C ILE A 9 16.87 5.80 -0.68
N GLY A 10 16.29 6.66 -1.52
CA GLY A 10 14.87 6.75 -1.83
C GLY A 10 14.23 8.04 -1.34
N GLY A 11 13.60 8.78 -2.26
CA GLY A 11 13.09 10.15 -2.06
C GLY A 11 11.57 10.26 -1.94
N VAL A 12 10.87 9.19 -1.47
CA VAL A 12 9.41 9.22 -1.32
C VAL A 12 9.03 9.07 0.16
N ALA A 13 7.98 8.36 0.52
CA ALA A 13 7.37 8.36 1.85
C ALA A 13 8.37 8.09 3.01
N ALA A 14 8.97 6.90 3.03
CA ALA A 14 9.84 6.49 4.15
C ALA A 14 11.16 7.27 4.20
N GLY A 15 11.79 7.49 3.04
CA GLY A 15 13.10 8.15 2.99
C GLY A 15 13.03 9.62 3.39
N LEU A 16 12.06 10.37 2.87
CA LEU A 16 11.87 11.76 3.28
C LEU A 16 11.40 11.88 4.73
N ALA A 17 10.56 10.97 5.20
CA ALA A 17 10.19 10.91 6.62
C ALA A 17 11.42 10.68 7.51
N ALA A 18 12.35 9.81 7.08
CA ALA A 18 13.61 9.57 7.78
C ALA A 18 14.52 10.80 7.79
N ALA A 19 14.73 11.42 6.63
CA ALA A 19 15.58 12.61 6.50
C ALA A 19 15.02 13.78 7.33
N MET A 20 13.73 14.03 7.29
CA MET A 20 13.07 15.09 8.07
C MET A 20 13.13 14.81 9.57
N GLN A 21 12.95 13.56 9.99
CA GLN A 21 13.04 13.21 11.40
C GLN A 21 14.48 13.29 11.90
N ALA A 22 15.45 12.86 11.10
CA ALA A 22 16.86 12.99 11.43
C ALA A 22 17.26 14.47 11.64
N ARG A 23 16.79 15.39 10.79
CA ARG A 23 17.00 16.83 10.94
C ARG A 23 16.43 17.37 12.25
N ARG A 24 15.23 16.89 12.65
CA ARG A 24 14.62 17.28 13.95
C ARG A 24 15.42 16.75 15.13
N THR A 25 15.98 15.54 15.01
CA THR A 25 16.75 14.88 16.08
C THR A 25 18.14 15.51 16.25
N ALA A 26 18.82 15.79 15.15
CA ALA A 26 20.16 16.37 15.10
C ALA A 26 20.20 17.55 14.11
N PRO A 27 19.97 18.79 14.57
CA PRO A 27 19.84 19.97 13.68
C PRO A 27 21.08 20.28 12.84
N ASP A 28 22.27 19.88 13.29
CA ASP A 28 23.54 20.16 12.60
C ASP A 28 24.06 18.97 11.76
N LEU A 29 23.29 17.89 11.68
CA LEU A 29 23.67 16.68 10.92
C LEU A 29 23.71 16.99 9.42
N ASP A 30 24.76 16.55 8.73
CA ASP A 30 24.79 16.55 7.26
C ASP A 30 23.88 15.42 6.76
N ILE A 31 22.89 15.76 5.93
CA ILE A 31 21.89 14.82 5.43
C ILE A 31 21.82 14.94 3.91
N ALA A 32 21.96 13.80 3.21
CA ALA A 32 21.74 13.69 1.78
C ALA A 32 20.71 12.58 1.46
N VAL A 33 19.83 12.85 0.53
CA VAL A 33 18.87 11.89 -0.03
C VAL A 33 19.21 11.69 -1.50
N ILE A 34 19.39 10.45 -1.93
CA ILE A 34 19.55 10.09 -3.33
C ILE A 34 18.30 9.40 -3.85
N GLU A 35 17.85 9.81 -5.03
CA GLU A 35 16.68 9.26 -5.71
C GLU A 35 17.02 8.95 -7.17
N LYS A 36 16.72 7.72 -7.61
CA LYS A 36 17.03 7.26 -8.96
C LYS A 36 16.20 7.92 -10.06
N THR A 37 15.06 8.49 -9.69
CA THR A 37 14.13 9.15 -10.61
C THR A 37 14.25 10.67 -10.54
N ALA A 38 13.53 11.36 -11.42
CA ALA A 38 13.39 12.81 -11.39
C ALA A 38 12.36 13.31 -10.37
N ASP A 39 11.63 12.41 -9.70
CA ASP A 39 10.47 12.71 -8.87
C ASP A 39 10.72 12.36 -7.41
N ILE A 40 10.40 13.29 -6.50
CA ILE A 40 10.39 13.05 -5.06
C ILE A 40 9.09 13.56 -4.43
N SER A 41 8.88 13.21 -3.17
CA SER A 41 7.84 13.81 -2.31
C SER A 41 6.45 13.79 -2.96
N TYR A 42 6.05 12.65 -3.49
CA TYR A 42 4.75 12.52 -4.14
C TYR A 42 3.88 11.41 -3.53
N GLY A 43 2.56 11.58 -3.64
CA GLY A 43 1.55 10.62 -3.23
C GLY A 43 1.21 9.65 -4.37
N ALA A 44 1.91 8.51 -4.48
CA ALA A 44 1.64 7.49 -5.51
C ALA A 44 0.19 6.96 -5.48
N CYS A 45 -0.44 6.91 -4.30
CA CYS A 45 -1.85 6.51 -4.16
C CYS A 45 -2.83 7.45 -4.87
N GLY A 46 -2.39 8.64 -5.29
CA GLY A 46 -3.19 9.57 -6.08
C GLY A 46 -3.24 9.25 -7.58
N LEU A 47 -2.40 8.34 -8.07
CA LEU A 47 -2.29 8.04 -9.51
C LEU A 47 -3.63 7.62 -10.15
N PRO A 48 -4.41 6.68 -9.58
CA PRO A 48 -5.71 6.32 -10.14
C PRO A 48 -6.67 7.52 -10.23
N TYR A 49 -6.62 8.43 -9.26
CA TYR A 49 -7.48 9.63 -9.25
C TYR A 49 -7.05 10.68 -10.28
N VAL A 50 -5.76 10.76 -10.62
CA VAL A 50 -5.31 11.57 -11.76
C VAL A 50 -5.71 10.90 -13.07
N ILE A 51 -5.57 9.60 -13.18
CA ILE A 51 -5.99 8.85 -14.37
C ILE A 51 -7.50 8.97 -14.57
N SER A 52 -8.33 8.95 -13.54
CA SER A 52 -9.77 9.19 -13.65
C SER A 52 -10.11 10.62 -14.09
N GLY A 53 -9.21 11.58 -13.87
CA GLY A 53 -9.46 13.01 -14.07
C GLY A 53 -10.02 13.74 -12.86
N LEU A 54 -10.23 13.06 -11.74
CA LEU A 54 -10.67 13.68 -10.47
C LEU A 54 -9.60 14.65 -9.93
N ILE A 55 -8.34 14.24 -9.98
CA ILE A 55 -7.19 15.12 -9.74
C ILE A 55 -6.71 15.62 -11.10
N PRO A 56 -6.65 16.93 -11.33
CA PRO A 56 -6.45 17.47 -12.69
C PRO A 56 -5.11 17.13 -13.33
N LYS A 57 -4.03 17.08 -12.55
CA LYS A 57 -2.65 16.92 -13.07
C LYS A 57 -1.78 16.07 -12.16
N LEU A 58 -0.79 15.41 -12.73
CA LEU A 58 0.22 14.60 -11.98
C LEU A 58 1.03 15.47 -11.00
N GLU A 59 1.31 16.71 -11.36
CA GLU A 59 2.04 17.65 -10.50
C GLU A 59 1.31 17.94 -9.19
N ASN A 60 -0.02 17.78 -9.15
CA ASN A 60 -0.80 17.90 -7.91
C ASN A 60 -0.48 16.78 -6.89
N LEU A 61 0.15 15.70 -7.32
CA LEU A 61 0.60 14.63 -6.44
C LEU A 61 1.95 14.92 -5.78
N VAL A 62 2.73 15.87 -6.31
CA VAL A 62 4.01 16.30 -5.73
C VAL A 62 3.73 17.26 -4.58
N ILE A 63 4.19 16.92 -3.38
CA ILE A 63 3.89 17.68 -2.15
C ILE A 63 4.93 18.78 -1.95
N HIS A 64 6.22 18.47 -2.13
CA HIS A 64 7.32 19.41 -1.98
C HIS A 64 8.39 19.19 -3.05
N SER A 65 9.01 20.31 -3.51
CA SER A 65 10.12 20.28 -4.45
C SER A 65 11.45 19.94 -3.76
N PRO A 66 12.50 19.59 -4.50
CA PRO A 66 13.86 19.42 -3.95
C PRO A 66 14.39 20.70 -3.26
N GLU A 67 14.05 21.88 -3.81
CA GLU A 67 14.43 23.18 -3.26
C GLU A 67 13.85 23.39 -1.85
N TYR A 68 12.60 22.98 -1.63
CA TYR A 68 11.97 23.04 -0.30
C TYR A 68 12.82 22.31 0.77
N PHE A 69 13.29 21.10 0.48
CA PHE A 69 14.11 20.35 1.41
C PHE A 69 15.48 21.00 1.64
N ARG A 70 16.09 21.50 0.58
CA ARG A 70 17.38 22.18 0.67
C ARG A 70 17.30 23.49 1.46
N GLU A 71 16.35 24.35 1.11
CA GLU A 71 16.27 25.72 1.62
C GLU A 71 15.62 25.80 3.02
N GLN A 72 14.60 25.00 3.27
CA GLN A 72 13.88 25.02 4.54
C GLN A 72 14.44 24.05 5.58
N HIS A 73 15.12 22.99 5.12
CA HIS A 73 15.55 21.91 6.01
C HIS A 73 17.04 21.57 5.91
N ASN A 74 17.80 22.23 5.08
CA ASN A 74 19.22 21.95 4.83
C ASN A 74 19.47 20.43 4.54
N ILE A 75 18.60 19.82 3.75
CA ILE A 75 18.72 18.43 3.29
C ILE A 75 19.10 18.45 1.80
N GLN A 76 20.22 17.84 1.45
CA GLN A 76 20.66 17.73 0.06
C GLN A 76 19.82 16.67 -0.65
N ILE A 77 19.28 16.99 -1.82
CA ILE A 77 18.52 16.07 -2.66
C ILE A 77 19.27 15.87 -3.98
N HIS A 78 19.59 14.63 -4.28
CA HIS A 78 20.25 14.24 -5.52
C HIS A 78 19.30 13.36 -6.34
N LEU A 79 18.62 13.99 -7.32
CA LEU A 79 17.74 13.30 -8.27
C LEU A 79 18.56 12.59 -9.35
N ASN A 80 17.91 11.64 -10.06
CA ASN A 80 18.52 10.86 -11.13
C ASN A 80 19.86 10.24 -10.71
N THR A 81 19.94 9.85 -9.43
CA THR A 81 21.12 9.28 -8.81
C THR A 81 20.81 7.89 -8.28
N GLU A 82 21.23 6.88 -9.00
CA GLU A 82 20.97 5.48 -8.69
C GLU A 82 22.06 4.89 -7.81
N ALA A 83 21.69 4.31 -6.67
CA ALA A 83 22.59 3.51 -5.86
C ALA A 83 22.83 2.15 -6.53
N LEU A 84 24.08 1.84 -6.85
CA LEU A 84 24.49 0.62 -7.55
C LEU A 84 24.99 -0.46 -6.60
N GLU A 85 25.72 -0.06 -5.55
CA GLU A 85 26.36 -0.97 -4.60
C GLU A 85 26.50 -0.31 -3.24
N ILE A 86 26.27 -1.08 -2.20
CA ILE A 86 26.48 -0.66 -0.80
C ILE A 86 27.58 -1.52 -0.21
N LEU A 87 28.57 -0.89 0.41
CA LEU A 87 29.68 -1.52 1.10
C LEU A 87 29.66 -1.12 2.59
N PRO A 88 28.84 -1.77 3.43
CA PRO A 88 28.59 -1.35 4.82
C PRO A 88 29.87 -1.26 5.66
N ALA A 89 30.77 -2.26 5.52
CA ALA A 89 32.05 -2.29 6.23
C ALA A 89 33.00 -1.13 5.86
N ARG A 90 32.80 -0.52 4.68
CA ARG A 90 33.56 0.66 4.22
C ARG A 90 32.80 1.97 4.41
N SER A 91 31.55 1.90 4.90
CA SER A 91 30.63 3.05 4.99
C SER A 91 30.54 3.82 3.67
N LEU A 92 30.26 3.09 2.57
CA LEU A 92 30.33 3.60 1.19
C LEU A 92 29.14 3.11 0.36
N VAL A 93 28.59 4.02 -0.46
CA VAL A 93 27.65 3.70 -1.53
C VAL A 93 28.26 4.12 -2.87
N ARG A 94 28.29 3.23 -3.84
CA ARG A 94 28.58 3.56 -5.24
C ARG A 94 27.29 3.96 -5.94
N VAL A 95 27.32 5.09 -6.61
CA VAL A 95 26.16 5.66 -7.30
C VAL A 95 26.48 5.93 -8.77
N ARG A 96 25.44 5.99 -9.59
CA ARG A 96 25.47 6.44 -10.98
C ARG A 96 24.55 7.65 -11.11
N THR A 97 25.07 8.73 -11.68
CA THR A 97 24.29 9.94 -12.02
C THR A 97 23.85 9.91 -13.48
N THR A 98 23.00 10.86 -13.89
CA THR A 98 22.47 11.01 -15.27
C THR A 98 23.57 11.10 -16.34
N GLY A 99 24.78 11.53 -16.00
CA GLY A 99 25.94 11.60 -16.91
C GLY A 99 26.75 10.30 -17.03
N GLU A 100 26.21 9.17 -16.52
CA GLU A 100 26.90 7.87 -16.41
C GLU A 100 28.17 7.89 -15.53
N GLU A 101 28.45 9.00 -14.89
CA GLU A 101 29.55 9.09 -13.92
C GLU A 101 29.26 8.22 -12.70
N LYS A 102 30.18 7.32 -12.41
CA LYS A 102 30.17 6.53 -11.18
C LYS A 102 30.93 7.29 -10.10
N CYS A 103 30.23 7.57 -9.00
CA CYS A 103 30.78 8.26 -7.85
C CYS A 103 30.67 7.41 -6.60
N GLU A 104 31.46 7.76 -5.57
CA GLU A 104 31.40 7.14 -4.26
C GLU A 104 30.90 8.17 -3.22
N LEU A 105 29.86 7.80 -2.48
CA LEU A 105 29.32 8.59 -1.38
C LEU A 105 29.64 7.87 -0.08
N HIS A 106 30.27 8.59 0.87
CA HIS A 106 30.56 8.08 2.20
C HIS A 106 29.44 8.46 3.17
N PHE A 107 29.18 7.59 4.13
CA PHE A 107 28.20 7.83 5.18
C PHE A 107 28.71 7.41 6.56
N THR A 108 28.16 7.98 7.62
CA THR A 108 28.27 7.44 8.97
C THR A 108 27.15 6.44 9.21
N ASN A 109 25.91 6.84 8.89
CA ASN A 109 24.72 5.99 8.89
C ASN A 109 24.01 6.07 7.55
N LEU A 110 23.36 4.96 7.17
CA LEU A 110 22.60 4.79 5.94
C LEU A 110 21.16 4.38 6.25
N VAL A 111 20.18 5.01 5.60
CA VAL A 111 18.79 4.55 5.60
C VAL A 111 18.42 4.05 4.21
N LEU A 112 18.01 2.79 4.12
CA LEU A 112 17.44 2.19 2.92
C LEU A 112 15.92 2.40 2.91
N ALA A 113 15.44 3.14 1.92
CA ALA A 113 14.02 3.38 1.68
C ALA A 113 13.68 3.13 0.20
N THR A 114 14.22 2.03 -0.33
CA THR A 114 14.14 1.65 -1.76
C THR A 114 12.73 1.26 -2.20
N GLY A 115 11.81 1.05 -1.25
CA GLY A 115 10.41 0.81 -1.51
C GLY A 115 10.13 -0.58 -2.11
N ALA A 116 9.18 -0.63 -3.04
CA ALA A 116 8.77 -1.84 -3.75
C ALA A 116 8.65 -1.59 -5.26
N ALA A 117 8.80 -2.65 -6.04
CA ALA A 117 8.64 -2.66 -7.48
C ALA A 117 7.32 -3.36 -7.86
N ALA A 118 6.62 -2.85 -8.86
CA ALA A 118 5.47 -3.55 -9.43
C ALA A 118 5.90 -4.88 -10.04
N ILE A 119 5.11 -5.91 -9.85
CA ILE A 119 5.31 -7.20 -10.50
C ILE A 119 4.78 -7.09 -11.94
N CYS A 120 5.68 -7.29 -12.91
CA CYS A 120 5.34 -7.47 -14.31
C CYS A 120 5.75 -8.91 -14.69
N PRO A 121 4.81 -9.85 -14.76
CA PRO A 121 5.12 -11.22 -15.16
C PRO A 121 5.66 -11.25 -16.60
N PRO A 122 6.67 -12.06 -16.91
CA PRO A 122 7.26 -12.15 -18.26
C PRO A 122 6.36 -12.94 -19.20
N LEU A 123 5.12 -12.49 -19.35
CA LEU A 123 4.14 -13.08 -20.28
C LEU A 123 4.43 -12.63 -21.71
N ALA A 124 4.09 -13.47 -22.68
CA ALA A 124 4.19 -13.09 -24.08
C ALA A 124 3.42 -11.78 -24.33
N GLY A 125 4.06 -10.82 -24.98
CA GLY A 125 3.47 -9.51 -25.30
C GLY A 125 3.43 -8.50 -24.16
N HIS A 126 4.06 -8.76 -23.01
CA HIS A 126 4.08 -7.77 -21.91
C HIS A 126 4.81 -6.46 -22.26
N GLU A 127 5.59 -6.46 -23.34
CA GLU A 127 6.33 -5.28 -23.86
C GLU A 127 5.53 -4.49 -24.91
N LEU A 128 4.34 -4.97 -25.33
CA LEU A 128 3.51 -4.28 -26.31
C LEU A 128 3.10 -2.89 -25.81
N ALA A 129 3.06 -1.94 -26.73
CA ALA A 129 2.49 -0.63 -26.45
C ALA A 129 1.03 -0.77 -26.00
N GLY A 130 0.68 -0.10 -24.92
CA GLY A 130 -0.63 -0.22 -24.26
C GLY A 130 -0.65 -1.18 -23.06
N VAL A 131 0.46 -1.88 -22.76
CA VAL A 131 0.60 -2.68 -21.52
C VAL A 131 1.40 -1.87 -20.49
N PHE A 132 0.83 -1.70 -19.30
CA PHE A 132 1.40 -0.87 -18.24
C PHE A 132 1.37 -1.56 -16.88
N VAL A 133 2.33 -1.19 -16.03
CA VAL A 133 2.23 -1.25 -14.58
C VAL A 133 1.99 0.15 -14.04
N LEU A 134 1.50 0.29 -12.81
CA LEU A 134 1.24 1.59 -12.18
C LEU A 134 1.78 1.60 -10.77
N ARG A 135 2.92 2.27 -10.56
CA ARG A 135 3.58 2.38 -9.25
C ARG A 135 4.19 3.74 -8.98
N GLN A 136 4.82 4.36 -9.98
CA GLN A 136 5.57 5.61 -9.86
C GLN A 136 4.95 6.71 -10.74
N LEU A 137 5.31 7.97 -10.50
CA LEU A 137 4.80 9.10 -11.30
C LEU A 137 5.09 8.92 -12.78
N HIS A 138 6.25 8.39 -13.15
CA HIS A 138 6.58 8.18 -14.55
C HIS A 138 5.66 7.15 -15.22
N ASP A 139 5.17 6.14 -14.49
CA ASP A 139 4.18 5.19 -15.01
C ASP A 139 2.87 5.91 -15.32
N GLY A 140 2.45 6.81 -14.42
CA GLY A 140 1.28 7.67 -14.62
C GLY A 140 1.43 8.58 -15.84
N ARG A 141 2.61 9.19 -16.06
CA ARG A 141 2.88 10.00 -17.27
C ARG A 141 2.78 9.19 -18.55
N ARG A 142 3.37 8.00 -18.58
CA ARG A 142 3.32 7.10 -19.74
C ARG A 142 1.88 6.67 -20.04
N LEU A 143 1.13 6.28 -19.00
CA LEU A 143 -0.26 5.83 -19.13
C LEU A 143 -1.16 6.96 -19.64
N LEU A 144 -1.06 8.16 -19.07
CA LEU A 144 -1.84 9.33 -19.50
C LEU A 144 -1.49 9.76 -20.94
N GLY A 145 -0.19 9.81 -21.25
CA GLY A 145 0.25 10.12 -22.62
C GLY A 145 -0.29 9.13 -23.64
N PHE A 146 -0.31 7.84 -23.32
CA PHE A 146 -0.90 6.82 -24.18
C PHE A 146 -2.43 7.03 -24.33
N ILE A 147 -3.15 7.31 -23.24
CA ILE A 147 -4.60 7.58 -23.29
C ILE A 147 -4.91 8.79 -24.18
N GLU A 148 -4.13 9.85 -24.08
CA GLU A 148 -4.32 11.08 -24.87
C GLU A 148 -4.06 10.86 -26.37
N GLN A 149 -3.01 10.10 -26.69
CA GLN A 149 -2.60 9.83 -28.07
C GLN A 149 -3.51 8.81 -28.76
N GLU A 150 -3.79 7.69 -28.09
CA GLU A 150 -4.44 6.54 -28.72
C GLU A 150 -5.96 6.53 -28.52
N ARG A 151 -6.46 7.27 -27.52
CA ARG A 151 -7.89 7.35 -27.19
C ARG A 151 -8.56 5.99 -27.07
N PRO A 152 -8.03 5.07 -26.25
CA PRO A 152 -8.55 3.72 -26.10
C PRO A 152 -10.01 3.74 -25.65
N ARG A 153 -10.74 2.68 -25.99
CA ARG A 153 -12.15 2.49 -25.59
C ARG A 153 -12.36 1.23 -24.77
N ALA A 154 -11.42 0.29 -24.83
CA ALA A 154 -11.45 -0.97 -24.10
C ALA A 154 -10.20 -1.14 -23.25
N ALA A 155 -10.40 -1.40 -21.96
CA ALA A 155 -9.36 -1.57 -20.97
C ALA A 155 -9.49 -2.93 -20.27
N VAL A 156 -8.38 -3.62 -20.10
CA VAL A 156 -8.30 -4.83 -19.28
C VAL A 156 -7.37 -4.57 -18.11
N ILE A 157 -7.80 -4.96 -16.92
CA ILE A 157 -7.03 -4.91 -15.69
C ILE A 157 -6.72 -6.34 -15.27
N VAL A 158 -5.45 -6.62 -15.05
CA VAL A 158 -5.00 -7.95 -14.59
C VAL A 158 -4.72 -7.85 -13.09
N GLY A 159 -5.56 -8.51 -12.29
CA GLY A 159 -5.54 -8.50 -10.84
C GLY A 159 -6.62 -7.62 -10.21
N ALA A 160 -7.34 -8.17 -9.23
CA ALA A 160 -8.42 -7.50 -8.48
C ALA A 160 -7.99 -7.08 -7.06
N GLY A 161 -6.73 -6.64 -6.89
CA GLY A 161 -6.22 -6.00 -5.69
C GLY A 161 -6.56 -4.49 -5.64
N TYR A 162 -5.98 -3.75 -4.69
CA TYR A 162 -6.22 -2.31 -4.49
C TYR A 162 -6.10 -1.50 -5.79
N ILE A 163 -4.95 -1.61 -6.47
CA ILE A 163 -4.69 -0.88 -7.72
C ILE A 163 -5.68 -1.27 -8.81
N GLY A 164 -6.01 -2.57 -8.92
CA GLY A 164 -6.95 -3.06 -9.92
C GLY A 164 -8.34 -2.47 -9.72
N LEU A 165 -8.83 -2.41 -8.49
CA LEU A 165 -10.15 -1.85 -8.17
C LEU A 165 -10.22 -0.34 -8.40
N GLU A 166 -9.19 0.40 -7.97
CA GLU A 166 -9.09 1.84 -8.21
C GLU A 166 -8.97 2.18 -9.70
N MET A 167 -8.23 1.36 -10.47
CA MET A 167 -8.11 1.53 -11.91
C MET A 167 -9.40 1.18 -12.66
N ALA A 168 -10.22 0.25 -12.16
CA ALA A 168 -11.53 -0.01 -12.73
C ALA A 168 -12.43 1.23 -12.65
N GLU A 169 -12.49 1.87 -11.49
CA GLU A 169 -13.19 3.14 -11.33
C GLU A 169 -12.62 4.22 -12.26
N ALA A 170 -11.29 4.33 -12.32
CA ALA A 170 -10.62 5.33 -13.14
C ALA A 170 -10.93 5.17 -14.64
N PHE A 171 -10.92 3.95 -15.16
CA PHE A 171 -11.23 3.69 -16.56
C PHE A 171 -12.71 3.84 -16.87
N ARG A 172 -13.61 3.42 -15.97
CA ARG A 172 -15.05 3.68 -16.12
C ARG A 172 -15.38 5.17 -16.11
N ALA A 173 -14.72 5.96 -15.25
CA ALA A 173 -14.88 7.40 -15.23
C ALA A 173 -14.47 8.08 -16.57
N ARG A 174 -13.57 7.45 -17.33
CA ARG A 174 -13.19 7.87 -18.70
C ARG A 174 -14.07 7.28 -19.80
N GLY A 175 -15.06 6.47 -19.44
CA GLY A 175 -15.99 5.86 -20.39
C GLY A 175 -15.44 4.63 -21.12
N PHE A 176 -14.37 3.99 -20.62
CA PHE A 176 -13.84 2.78 -21.24
C PHE A 176 -14.71 1.57 -20.88
N ALA A 177 -14.93 0.66 -21.83
CA ALA A 177 -15.34 -0.70 -21.54
C ALA A 177 -14.24 -1.36 -20.72
N THR A 178 -14.56 -1.83 -19.50
CA THR A 178 -13.55 -2.23 -18.53
C THR A 178 -13.79 -3.67 -18.07
N THR A 179 -12.76 -4.50 -18.18
CA THR A 179 -12.75 -5.89 -17.70
C THR A 179 -11.66 -6.05 -16.65
N ILE A 180 -11.97 -6.66 -15.51
CA ILE A 180 -11.00 -7.12 -14.51
C ILE A 180 -10.87 -8.64 -14.65
N ILE A 181 -9.63 -9.14 -14.74
CA ILE A 181 -9.32 -10.57 -14.76
C ILE A 181 -8.48 -10.89 -13.52
N GLU A 182 -8.98 -11.79 -12.69
CA GLU A 182 -8.32 -12.19 -11.43
C GLU A 182 -8.16 -13.72 -11.39
N SER A 183 -6.97 -14.16 -11.06
CA SER A 183 -6.63 -15.59 -10.97
C SER A 183 -7.26 -16.30 -9.77
N SER A 184 -7.55 -15.55 -8.71
CA SER A 184 -8.30 -16.06 -7.56
C SER A 184 -9.82 -16.09 -7.84
N ASP A 185 -10.52 -16.90 -7.08
CA ASP A 185 -11.99 -16.91 -7.05
C ASP A 185 -12.60 -15.72 -6.30
N LYS A 186 -11.76 -14.80 -5.77
CA LYS A 186 -12.16 -13.65 -4.94
C LYS A 186 -11.43 -12.39 -5.38
N VAL A 187 -12.12 -11.25 -5.29
CA VAL A 187 -11.49 -9.93 -5.30
C VAL A 187 -10.80 -9.70 -3.96
N MET A 188 -9.65 -8.99 -3.99
CA MET A 188 -8.90 -8.71 -2.75
C MET A 188 -8.81 -9.96 -1.87
N SER A 189 -7.92 -10.89 -2.18
CA SER A 189 -7.82 -12.24 -1.60
C SER A 189 -7.94 -12.32 -0.06
N THR A 190 -7.70 -11.23 0.64
CA THR A 190 -7.81 -11.10 2.10
C THR A 190 -9.22 -10.72 2.58
N LEU A 191 -10.15 -10.36 1.69
CA LEU A 191 -11.55 -10.15 2.03
C LEU A 191 -12.30 -11.49 1.90
N GLY A 192 -13.06 -11.83 2.91
CA GLY A 192 -13.83 -13.08 2.92
C GLY A 192 -15.34 -12.83 3.00
N GLY A 193 -16.12 -13.87 2.64
CA GLY A 193 -17.56 -13.87 2.78
C GLY A 193 -18.25 -12.74 2.04
N ALA A 194 -19.37 -12.28 2.58
CA ALA A 194 -20.22 -11.27 1.97
C ALA A 194 -19.54 -9.90 1.75
N VAL A 195 -18.40 -9.61 2.39
CA VAL A 195 -17.65 -8.36 2.16
C VAL A 195 -17.07 -8.33 0.75
N GLY A 196 -16.45 -9.42 0.32
CA GLY A 196 -15.91 -9.56 -1.04
C GLY A 196 -17.01 -9.56 -2.10
N ASP A 197 -18.13 -10.26 -1.82
CA ASP A 197 -19.27 -10.33 -2.74
C ASP A 197 -19.87 -8.95 -3.03
N ARG A 198 -19.98 -8.08 -1.99
CA ARG A 198 -20.45 -6.68 -2.15
C ARG A 198 -19.56 -5.86 -3.09
N VAL A 199 -18.25 -6.09 -3.07
CA VAL A 199 -17.33 -5.43 -3.99
C VAL A 199 -17.56 -5.89 -5.42
N VAL A 200 -17.78 -7.20 -5.64
CA VAL A 200 -18.08 -7.76 -6.97
C VAL A 200 -19.41 -7.21 -7.50
N ASP A 201 -20.44 -7.14 -6.65
CA ASP A 201 -21.75 -6.62 -7.04
C ASP A 201 -21.67 -5.14 -7.42
N GLU A 202 -20.92 -4.31 -6.67
CA GLU A 202 -20.70 -2.91 -7.02
C GLU A 202 -19.99 -2.78 -8.37
N LEU A 203 -18.90 -3.53 -8.60
CA LEU A 203 -18.18 -3.51 -9.87
C LEU A 203 -19.10 -3.84 -11.06
N ARG A 204 -19.90 -4.91 -10.94
CA ARG A 204 -20.85 -5.31 -11.98
C ARG A 204 -21.97 -4.27 -12.16
N GLY A 205 -22.45 -3.68 -11.07
CA GLY A 205 -23.42 -2.58 -11.10
C GLY A 205 -22.91 -1.31 -11.79
N GLN A 206 -21.60 -1.17 -11.92
CA GLN A 206 -20.91 -0.08 -12.64
C GLN A 206 -20.44 -0.48 -14.03
N ASP A 207 -21.01 -1.54 -14.61
CA ASP A 207 -20.66 -2.10 -15.93
C ASP A 207 -19.17 -2.49 -16.06
N VAL A 208 -18.57 -3.00 -15.00
CA VAL A 208 -17.26 -3.65 -15.05
C VAL A 208 -17.47 -5.15 -15.25
N GLU A 209 -16.89 -5.72 -16.29
CA GLU A 209 -16.84 -7.18 -16.46
C GLU A 209 -15.84 -7.76 -15.45
N VAL A 210 -16.32 -8.59 -14.51
CA VAL A 210 -15.48 -9.22 -13.47
C VAL A 210 -15.34 -10.70 -13.78
N VAL A 211 -14.11 -11.11 -14.07
CA VAL A 211 -13.72 -12.48 -14.44
C VAL A 211 -12.80 -13.01 -13.34
N LEU A 212 -13.33 -13.91 -12.51
CA LEU A 212 -12.61 -14.54 -11.40
C LEU A 212 -12.20 -15.97 -11.78
N GLY A 213 -11.15 -16.50 -11.12
CA GLY A 213 -10.64 -17.85 -11.36
C GLY A 213 -9.95 -18.02 -12.72
N GLU A 214 -9.55 -16.93 -13.37
CA GLU A 214 -8.94 -16.93 -14.69
C GLU A 214 -7.53 -16.32 -14.66
N LYS A 215 -6.55 -17.08 -15.08
CA LYS A 215 -5.16 -16.65 -15.13
C LYS A 215 -4.80 -16.13 -16.53
N VAL A 216 -4.31 -14.90 -16.60
CA VAL A 216 -3.77 -14.32 -17.83
C VAL A 216 -2.44 -15.01 -18.19
N VAL A 217 -2.29 -15.41 -19.46
CA VAL A 217 -1.10 -16.12 -19.97
C VAL A 217 -0.39 -15.38 -21.09
N ALA A 218 -1.08 -14.49 -21.82
CA ALA A 218 -0.46 -13.72 -22.90
C ALA A 218 -1.22 -12.43 -23.18
N PHE A 219 -0.50 -11.49 -23.77
CA PHE A 219 -1.03 -10.30 -24.44
C PHE A 219 -0.78 -10.44 -25.93
N GLU A 220 -1.83 -10.38 -26.73
CA GLU A 220 -1.71 -10.47 -28.20
C GLU A 220 -1.80 -9.08 -28.83
N GLY A 221 -0.93 -8.83 -29.80
CA GLY A 221 -0.81 -7.53 -30.46
C GLY A 221 -1.42 -7.50 -31.85
N ARG A 222 -1.73 -6.29 -32.31
CA ARG A 222 -1.86 -5.94 -33.72
C ARG A 222 -0.74 -4.97 -34.05
N GLY A 223 0.30 -5.49 -34.71
CA GLY A 223 1.59 -4.79 -34.81
C GLY A 223 2.29 -4.73 -33.45
N ASP A 224 2.70 -3.55 -33.06
CA ASP A 224 3.39 -3.26 -31.80
C ASP A 224 2.45 -2.92 -30.63
N ARG A 225 1.12 -2.93 -30.85
CA ARG A 225 0.12 -2.51 -29.85
C ARG A 225 -0.71 -3.69 -29.35
N VAL A 226 -1.04 -3.70 -28.07
CA VAL A 226 -1.94 -4.69 -27.48
C VAL A 226 -3.32 -4.61 -28.12
N ALA A 227 -3.90 -5.77 -28.43
CA ALA A 227 -5.23 -5.91 -29.01
C ALA A 227 -6.12 -6.86 -28.21
N ARG A 228 -5.53 -7.85 -27.52
CA ARG A 228 -6.28 -8.83 -26.72
C ARG A 228 -5.46 -9.32 -25.53
N VAL A 229 -6.17 -9.68 -24.45
CA VAL A 229 -5.62 -10.41 -23.30
C VAL A 229 -6.16 -11.83 -23.35
N VAL A 230 -5.28 -12.82 -23.25
CA VAL A 230 -5.62 -14.25 -23.34
C VAL A 230 -5.42 -14.91 -21.99
N THR A 231 -6.39 -15.73 -21.58
CA THR A 231 -6.36 -16.51 -20.35
C THR A 231 -6.00 -17.97 -20.57
N GLU A 232 -5.66 -18.68 -19.50
CA GLU A 232 -5.28 -20.11 -19.51
C GLU A 232 -6.39 -21.01 -20.04
N SER A 233 -7.66 -20.65 -19.85
CA SER A 233 -8.82 -21.36 -20.42
C SER A 233 -9.00 -21.13 -21.92
N GLY A 234 -8.19 -20.24 -22.53
CA GLY A 234 -8.29 -19.87 -23.96
C GLY A 234 -9.30 -18.77 -24.25
N ARG A 235 -9.91 -18.14 -23.23
CA ARG A 235 -10.73 -16.94 -23.44
C ARG A 235 -9.86 -15.77 -23.85
N ALA A 236 -10.38 -14.91 -24.72
CA ALA A 236 -9.70 -13.70 -25.19
C ALA A 236 -10.60 -12.48 -24.98
N PHE A 237 -10.01 -11.42 -24.41
CA PHE A 237 -10.68 -10.16 -24.10
C PHE A 237 -10.06 -9.04 -24.92
N GLU A 238 -10.88 -8.26 -25.62
CA GLU A 238 -10.40 -7.10 -26.35
C GLU A 238 -9.80 -6.06 -25.41
N ALA A 239 -8.61 -5.57 -25.74
CA ALA A 239 -7.90 -4.58 -24.94
C ALA A 239 -7.07 -3.66 -25.82
N GLN A 240 -7.30 -2.37 -25.71
CA GLN A 240 -6.43 -1.34 -26.29
C GLN A 240 -5.47 -0.78 -25.24
N ILE A 241 -5.77 -1.01 -23.96
CA ILE A 241 -4.95 -0.66 -22.82
C ILE A 241 -5.06 -1.74 -21.75
N VAL A 242 -3.94 -2.10 -21.16
CA VAL A 242 -3.86 -3.10 -20.09
C VAL A 242 -3.10 -2.50 -18.90
N VAL A 243 -3.64 -2.67 -17.71
CA VAL A 243 -2.91 -2.38 -16.45
C VAL A 243 -2.68 -3.69 -15.70
N ILE A 244 -1.42 -4.01 -15.44
CA ILE A 244 -1.00 -5.17 -14.65
C ILE A 244 -0.94 -4.75 -13.19
N GLY A 245 -1.90 -5.20 -12.39
CA GLY A 245 -2.07 -4.93 -10.96
C GLY A 245 -1.96 -6.19 -10.09
N VAL A 246 -1.08 -7.14 -10.44
CA VAL A 246 -0.93 -8.44 -9.76
C VAL A 246 -0.09 -8.37 -8.48
N GLY A 247 0.20 -7.17 -8.00
CA GLY A 247 0.94 -6.92 -6.78
C GLY A 247 2.30 -6.30 -6.98
N VAL A 248 3.03 -6.22 -5.87
CA VAL A 248 4.38 -5.62 -5.78
C VAL A 248 5.33 -6.58 -5.09
N ARG A 249 6.63 -6.34 -5.21
CA ARG A 249 7.67 -7.05 -4.46
C ARG A 249 8.62 -6.05 -3.82
N PRO A 250 9.22 -6.35 -2.66
CA PRO A 250 10.16 -5.43 -2.03
C PRO A 250 11.40 -5.23 -2.93
N ALA A 251 11.88 -3.99 -3.01
CA ALA A 251 13.07 -3.63 -3.80
C ALA A 251 14.31 -3.81 -2.93
N VAL A 252 14.84 -5.05 -2.89
CA VAL A 252 15.90 -5.48 -1.96
C VAL A 252 17.20 -5.87 -2.66
N GLU A 253 17.28 -5.80 -3.97
CA GLU A 253 18.41 -6.31 -4.75
C GLU A 253 19.75 -5.75 -4.26
N ILE A 254 19.80 -4.44 -4.02
CA ILE A 254 21.01 -3.77 -3.53
C ILE A 254 21.34 -4.15 -2.08
N ALA A 255 20.32 -4.34 -1.23
CA ALA A 255 20.48 -4.78 0.15
C ALA A 255 20.98 -6.21 0.23
N LYS A 256 20.43 -7.10 -0.60
CA LYS A 256 20.88 -8.49 -0.73
C LYS A 256 22.30 -8.60 -1.22
N ALA A 257 22.68 -7.80 -2.24
CA ALA A 257 24.04 -7.74 -2.75
C ALA A 257 25.04 -7.21 -1.70
N ALA A 258 24.59 -6.35 -0.78
CA ALA A 258 25.38 -5.85 0.36
C ALA A 258 25.48 -6.84 1.53
N GLY A 259 24.89 -8.03 1.43
CA GLY A 259 24.90 -9.05 2.48
C GLY A 259 23.97 -8.79 3.65
N LEU A 260 22.97 -7.91 3.48
CA LEU A 260 21.96 -7.70 4.51
C LEU A 260 20.98 -8.87 4.58
N GLU A 261 20.49 -9.16 5.78
CA GLU A 261 19.53 -10.23 6.02
C GLU A 261 18.19 -9.94 5.36
N ILE A 262 17.71 -10.91 4.56
CA ILE A 262 16.41 -10.90 3.91
C ILE A 262 15.53 -11.97 4.56
N GLY A 263 14.34 -11.58 5.00
CA GLY A 263 13.40 -12.47 5.67
C GLY A 263 12.61 -13.37 4.72
N GLU A 264 11.78 -14.21 5.30
CA GLU A 264 10.93 -15.16 4.55
C GLU A 264 9.94 -14.46 3.60
N SER A 265 9.53 -13.25 3.93
CA SER A 265 8.67 -12.41 3.05
C SER A 265 9.40 -11.84 1.84
N GLY A 266 10.71 -12.03 1.73
CA GLY A 266 11.54 -11.44 0.70
C GLY A 266 11.97 -9.99 0.97
N ALA A 267 11.60 -9.39 2.12
CA ALA A 267 11.95 -8.03 2.50
C ALA A 267 13.14 -7.98 3.48
N ILE A 268 13.75 -6.80 3.64
CA ILE A 268 14.89 -6.60 4.55
C ILE A 268 14.42 -6.82 6.00
N VAL A 269 15.14 -7.65 6.75
CA VAL A 269 14.89 -7.85 8.19
C VAL A 269 15.32 -6.61 8.96
N THR A 270 14.43 -6.07 9.81
CA THR A 270 14.74 -4.97 10.72
C THR A 270 14.28 -5.28 12.15
N ASP A 271 14.96 -4.73 13.13
CA ASP A 271 14.48 -4.73 14.52
C ASP A 271 13.43 -3.61 14.76
N ALA A 272 12.97 -3.47 16.01
CA ALA A 272 12.02 -2.41 16.36
C ALA A 272 12.60 -1.00 16.25
N MET A 273 13.91 -0.83 16.21
CA MET A 273 14.62 0.43 15.98
C MET A 273 14.91 0.68 14.50
N GLN A 274 14.41 -0.17 13.60
CA GLN A 274 14.65 -0.15 12.15
C GLN A 274 16.12 -0.40 11.75
N ARG A 275 16.90 -1.05 12.60
CA ARG A 275 18.27 -1.50 12.29
C ARG A 275 18.21 -2.77 11.47
N THR A 276 19.11 -2.88 10.49
CA THR A 276 19.34 -4.10 9.72
C THR A 276 20.40 -4.97 10.39
N SER A 277 20.83 -6.05 9.71
CA SER A 277 21.97 -6.88 10.14
C SER A 277 23.33 -6.16 10.12
N ALA A 278 23.46 -4.99 9.48
CA ALA A 278 24.65 -4.15 9.49
C ALA A 278 24.43 -2.96 10.45
N ALA A 279 25.39 -2.76 11.38
CA ALA A 279 25.23 -1.83 12.51
C ALA A 279 24.97 -0.35 12.12
N ASN A 280 25.47 0.08 10.96
CA ASN A 280 25.33 1.45 10.45
C ASN A 280 24.32 1.59 9.32
N VAL A 281 23.46 0.56 9.12
CA VAL A 281 22.45 0.54 8.07
C VAL A 281 21.07 0.28 8.68
N PHE A 282 20.16 1.19 8.39
CA PHE A 282 18.73 1.13 8.76
C PHE A 282 17.91 0.87 7.49
N ALA A 283 16.69 0.35 7.65
CA ALA A 283 15.75 0.25 6.53
C ALA A 283 14.32 0.64 6.96
N ALA A 284 13.56 1.24 6.05
CA ALA A 284 12.20 1.71 6.32
C ALA A 284 11.31 1.66 5.07
N GLY A 285 10.03 1.42 5.28
CA GLY A 285 9.01 1.39 4.24
C GLY A 285 8.90 0.05 3.54
N ASP A 286 8.41 0.08 2.29
CA ASP A 286 8.01 -1.13 1.57
C ASP A 286 9.18 -2.08 1.23
N CYS A 287 10.43 -1.71 1.52
CA CYS A 287 11.59 -2.60 1.34
C CYS A 287 11.86 -3.50 2.55
N CYS A 288 11.24 -3.27 3.71
CA CYS A 288 11.54 -4.03 4.92
C CYS A 288 10.31 -4.71 5.55
N GLU A 289 10.61 -5.73 6.38
CA GLU A 289 9.61 -6.42 7.19
C GLU A 289 9.20 -5.60 8.41
N THR A 290 8.06 -5.98 8.98
CA THR A 290 7.58 -5.45 10.24
C THR A 290 6.93 -6.53 11.10
N LEU A 291 6.75 -6.26 12.40
CA LEU A 291 5.99 -7.11 13.30
C LEU A 291 4.49 -6.88 13.08
N HIS A 292 3.73 -7.95 12.82
CA HIS A 292 2.27 -7.91 12.89
C HIS A 292 1.83 -8.19 14.33
N ARG A 293 1.25 -7.19 14.99
CA ARG A 293 1.00 -7.22 16.44
C ARG A 293 0.00 -8.28 16.89
N VAL A 294 -0.96 -8.61 16.02
CA VAL A 294 -1.99 -9.62 16.36
C VAL A 294 -1.39 -11.02 16.29
N SER A 295 -0.71 -11.38 15.19
CA SER A 295 -0.12 -12.71 15.00
C SER A 295 1.22 -12.91 15.71
N GLY A 296 1.92 -11.84 16.07
CA GLY A 296 3.28 -11.90 16.57
C GLY A 296 4.34 -12.28 15.52
N ARG A 297 3.95 -12.42 14.26
CA ARG A 297 4.83 -12.84 13.16
C ARG A 297 5.43 -11.63 12.44
N ARG A 298 6.60 -11.82 11.84
CA ARG A 298 7.13 -10.87 10.87
C ARG A 298 6.31 -10.98 9.58
N VAL A 299 5.97 -9.82 9.02
CA VAL A 299 5.19 -9.69 7.78
C VAL A 299 5.77 -8.59 6.90
N TRP A 300 5.51 -8.69 5.63
CA TRP A 300 5.71 -7.59 4.70
C TRP A 300 4.37 -6.87 4.49
N PHE A 301 4.36 -5.57 4.79
CA PHE A 301 3.14 -4.77 4.78
C PHE A 301 3.38 -3.41 4.09
N PRO A 302 3.37 -3.38 2.73
CA PRO A 302 3.79 -2.22 1.94
C PRO A 302 2.68 -1.16 1.83
N LEU A 303 2.49 -0.37 2.88
CA LEU A 303 1.54 0.74 2.93
C LEU A 303 2.19 2.03 3.40
N ALA A 304 1.64 3.16 2.93
CA ALA A 304 2.21 4.49 3.14
C ALA A 304 2.32 4.88 4.62
N GLN A 305 1.30 4.62 5.43
CA GLN A 305 1.28 5.01 6.84
C GLN A 305 2.35 4.27 7.67
N PRO A 306 2.49 2.93 7.60
CA PRO A 306 3.62 2.23 8.20
C PRO A 306 4.97 2.73 7.67
N ALA A 307 5.10 2.94 6.36
CA ALA A 307 6.34 3.39 5.73
C ALA A 307 6.84 4.72 6.30
N VAL A 308 5.94 5.72 6.46
CA VAL A 308 6.26 7.02 7.07
C VAL A 308 6.71 6.84 8.52
N ARG A 309 6.00 6.05 9.31
CA ARG A 309 6.31 5.82 10.73
C ARG A 309 7.61 5.06 10.93
N GLN A 310 7.90 4.06 10.09
CA GLN A 310 9.20 3.39 10.04
C GLN A 310 10.31 4.38 9.69
N GLY A 311 10.06 5.27 8.70
CA GLY A 311 10.98 6.35 8.34
C GLY A 311 11.31 7.26 9.51
N TRP A 312 10.32 7.69 10.31
CA TRP A 312 10.57 8.47 11.53
C TRP A 312 11.50 7.75 12.50
N VAL A 313 11.25 6.45 12.74
CA VAL A 313 12.07 5.66 13.67
C VAL A 313 13.49 5.48 13.12
N ALA A 314 13.63 5.10 11.85
CA ALA A 314 14.92 4.93 11.21
C ALA A 314 15.74 6.23 11.21
N GLY A 315 15.11 7.36 10.86
CA GLY A 315 15.76 8.66 10.82
C GLY A 315 16.19 9.16 12.18
N ALA A 316 15.32 9.02 13.21
CA ALA A 316 15.68 9.39 14.59
C ALA A 316 16.89 8.60 15.09
N ASN A 317 16.87 7.27 14.93
CA ASN A 317 17.95 6.41 15.42
C ASN A 317 19.24 6.56 14.61
N ALA A 318 19.15 6.72 13.29
CA ALA A 318 20.30 7.01 12.44
C ALA A 318 20.96 8.38 12.79
N ALA A 319 20.20 9.30 13.38
CA ALA A 319 20.67 10.59 13.88
C ALA A 319 21.09 10.57 15.37
N GLY A 320 21.10 9.41 16.03
CA GLY A 320 21.56 9.24 17.39
C GLY A 320 20.52 9.60 18.47
N ALA A 321 19.23 9.36 18.24
CA ALA A 321 18.18 9.63 19.21
C ALA A 321 18.41 8.94 20.56
N THR A 322 18.22 9.69 21.65
CA THR A 322 18.33 9.18 23.01
C THR A 322 17.13 9.70 23.83
N PRO A 323 16.23 8.82 24.35
CA PRO A 323 16.21 7.36 24.12
C PRO A 323 15.93 6.98 22.65
N GLU A 324 16.30 5.76 22.29
CA GLU A 324 16.05 5.23 20.94
C GLU A 324 14.55 5.14 20.62
N ALA A 325 14.19 5.59 19.42
CA ALA A 325 12.84 5.47 18.90
C ALA A 325 12.51 4.01 18.54
N ARG A 326 11.25 3.61 18.71
CA ARG A 326 10.80 2.23 18.44
C ARG A 326 9.53 2.22 17.58
N PHE A 327 9.53 1.38 16.57
CA PHE A 327 8.34 1.06 15.79
C PHE A 327 7.61 -0.13 16.43
N ALA A 328 6.38 0.09 16.85
CA ALA A 328 5.60 -0.93 17.56
C ALA A 328 5.03 -2.05 16.67
N GLY A 329 5.26 -1.98 15.37
CA GLY A 329 4.64 -2.88 14.40
C GLY A 329 3.29 -2.37 13.88
N VAL A 330 2.59 -3.24 13.14
CA VAL A 330 1.31 -2.94 12.49
C VAL A 330 0.21 -3.88 12.98
N VAL A 331 -1.04 -3.44 12.89
CA VAL A 331 -2.22 -4.32 13.01
C VAL A 331 -2.86 -4.62 11.65
N GLY A 332 -2.31 -4.10 10.55
CA GLY A 332 -2.76 -4.40 9.21
C GLY A 332 -3.98 -3.59 8.75
N THR A 333 -4.12 -2.34 9.19
CA THR A 333 -5.24 -1.47 8.82
C THR A 333 -5.06 -0.86 7.45
N ASN A 334 -6.11 -0.96 6.63
CA ASN A 334 -6.18 -0.34 5.32
C ASN A 334 -7.63 -0.07 4.89
N ALA A 335 -7.80 0.83 3.94
CA ALA A 335 -9.07 1.12 3.30
C ALA A 335 -8.88 1.39 1.82
N VAL A 336 -9.92 1.15 1.03
CA VAL A 336 -9.99 1.47 -0.39
C VAL A 336 -11.39 1.94 -0.75
N LYS A 337 -11.48 2.87 -1.69
CA LYS A 337 -12.73 3.27 -2.33
C LYS A 337 -12.92 2.44 -3.60
N VAL A 338 -14.11 1.86 -3.76
CA VAL A 338 -14.51 1.14 -4.96
C VAL A 338 -15.85 1.73 -5.43
N PHE A 339 -15.81 2.65 -6.36
CA PHE A 339 -16.95 3.47 -6.78
C PHE A 339 -17.63 4.15 -5.59
N ALA A 340 -18.84 3.73 -5.23
CA ALA A 340 -19.54 4.29 -4.09
C ALA A 340 -19.25 3.58 -2.76
N LEU A 341 -18.51 2.47 -2.78
CA LEU A 341 -18.19 1.73 -1.56
C LEU A 341 -16.91 2.23 -0.90
N GLU A 342 -16.96 2.33 0.42
CA GLU A 342 -15.81 2.28 1.31
C GLU A 342 -15.60 0.82 1.73
N VAL A 343 -14.41 0.29 1.53
CA VAL A 343 -14.02 -1.07 1.92
C VAL A 343 -12.81 -0.96 2.82
N ALA A 344 -12.87 -1.53 4.02
CA ALA A 344 -11.78 -1.43 4.97
C ALA A 344 -11.58 -2.73 5.75
N ARG A 345 -10.32 -2.95 6.17
CA ARG A 345 -9.97 -4.06 7.07
C ARG A 345 -8.90 -3.64 8.07
N THR A 346 -8.85 -4.38 9.18
CA THR A 346 -7.76 -4.32 10.15
C THR A 346 -7.59 -5.70 10.81
N GLY A 347 -6.41 -6.00 11.30
CA GLY A 347 -6.09 -7.31 11.87
C GLY A 347 -5.99 -8.42 10.81
N LEU A 348 -6.29 -9.62 11.22
CA LEU A 348 -6.22 -10.84 10.43
C LEU A 348 -7.58 -11.16 9.78
N SER A 349 -7.57 -11.70 8.57
CA SER A 349 -8.72 -12.43 8.04
C SER A 349 -8.91 -13.74 8.81
N LEU A 350 -10.04 -14.41 8.60
CA LEU A 350 -10.27 -15.73 9.21
C LEU A 350 -9.19 -16.74 8.82
N GLU A 351 -8.84 -16.78 7.54
CA GLU A 351 -7.83 -17.67 6.98
C GLU A 351 -6.42 -17.34 7.52
N GLU A 352 -6.07 -16.03 7.58
CA GLU A 352 -4.79 -15.57 8.17
C GLU A 352 -4.71 -15.92 9.66
N ALA A 353 -5.80 -15.77 10.41
CA ALA A 353 -5.84 -16.10 11.83
C ALA A 353 -5.67 -17.61 12.07
N GLN A 354 -6.36 -18.45 11.29
CA GLN A 354 -6.21 -19.91 11.34
C GLN A 354 -4.80 -20.35 10.97
N THR A 355 -4.22 -19.78 9.91
CA THR A 355 -2.83 -20.03 9.50
C THR A 355 -1.83 -19.56 10.56
N ALA A 356 -2.16 -18.51 11.31
CA ALA A 356 -1.35 -18.06 12.44
C ALA A 356 -1.47 -18.95 13.68
N GLY A 357 -2.38 -19.94 13.69
CA GLY A 357 -2.58 -20.90 14.75
C GLY A 357 -3.64 -20.51 15.77
N PHE A 358 -4.48 -19.52 15.47
CA PHE A 358 -5.61 -19.15 16.33
C PHE A 358 -6.81 -20.09 16.07
N ASP A 359 -7.52 -20.43 17.11
CA ASP A 359 -8.84 -21.08 17.03
C ASP A 359 -9.89 -20.00 16.70
N ALA A 360 -9.81 -19.51 15.46
CA ALA A 360 -10.49 -18.31 15.03
C ALA A 360 -11.92 -18.57 14.57
N LEU A 361 -12.82 -17.71 14.99
CA LEU A 361 -14.22 -17.63 14.60
C LEU A 361 -14.48 -16.32 13.87
N SER A 362 -15.57 -16.26 13.09
CA SER A 362 -16.03 -15.01 12.51
C SER A 362 -17.53 -14.82 12.69
N ARG A 363 -17.94 -13.56 12.75
CA ARG A 363 -19.35 -13.16 12.78
C ARG A 363 -19.54 -11.99 11.81
N GLU A 364 -20.70 -11.98 11.16
CA GLU A 364 -21.15 -10.88 10.31
C GLU A 364 -22.40 -10.22 10.91
N ASP A 365 -22.47 -8.88 10.80
CA ASP A 365 -23.66 -8.09 11.11
C ASP A 365 -23.87 -7.05 10.01
N GLU A 366 -25.10 -6.87 9.60
CA GLU A 366 -25.48 -5.79 8.69
C GLU A 366 -26.39 -4.80 9.41
N SER A 367 -25.94 -3.56 9.52
CA SER A 367 -26.64 -2.51 10.25
C SER A 367 -26.62 -1.17 9.52
N ALA A 368 -27.50 -0.26 9.95
CA ALA A 368 -27.60 1.05 9.33
C ALA A 368 -26.40 1.93 9.70
N SER A 369 -25.96 2.78 8.78
CA SER A 369 -24.92 3.80 9.00
C SER A 369 -25.37 4.94 9.92
N ARG A 370 -26.69 5.23 9.94
CA ARG A 370 -27.35 6.36 10.65
C ARG A 370 -28.61 5.89 11.39
N ALA A 371 -29.19 6.78 12.18
CA ALA A 371 -30.49 6.52 12.82
C ALA A 371 -31.56 6.23 11.78
N GLY A 372 -32.39 5.19 12.01
CA GLY A 372 -33.33 4.69 11.01
C GLY A 372 -34.41 5.69 10.55
N TYR A 373 -34.66 6.75 11.32
CA TYR A 373 -35.53 7.85 10.95
C TYR A 373 -34.84 9.02 10.24
N TYR A 374 -33.49 8.99 10.18
CA TYR A 374 -32.73 10.01 9.46
C TYR A 374 -32.58 9.61 7.99
N PRO A 375 -32.78 10.55 7.04
CA PRO A 375 -32.80 10.23 5.62
C PRO A 375 -31.44 9.73 5.12
N ASP A 376 -31.45 9.03 3.98
CA ASP A 376 -30.31 8.57 3.23
C ASP A 376 -29.32 7.64 3.98
N GLY A 377 -29.78 7.02 5.06
CA GLY A 377 -29.00 5.99 5.77
C GLY A 377 -28.79 4.76 4.89
N VAL A 378 -27.55 4.26 4.85
CA VAL A 378 -27.15 3.09 4.07
C VAL A 378 -26.78 1.92 4.98
N LYS A 379 -26.66 0.72 4.40
CA LYS A 379 -26.21 -0.45 5.15
C LYS A 379 -24.70 -0.53 5.18
N ILE A 380 -24.17 -0.92 6.35
CA ILE A 380 -22.78 -1.29 6.56
C ILE A 380 -22.77 -2.78 6.94
N LEU A 381 -22.05 -3.56 6.18
CA LEU A 381 -21.74 -4.94 6.53
C LEU A 381 -20.41 -4.94 7.30
N THR A 382 -20.43 -5.52 8.49
CA THR A 382 -19.26 -5.68 9.36
C THR A 382 -19.02 -7.16 9.60
N ARG A 383 -17.79 -7.61 9.39
CA ARG A 383 -17.32 -8.94 9.75
C ARG A 383 -16.22 -8.81 10.78
N ILE A 384 -16.39 -9.40 11.96
CA ILE A 384 -15.35 -9.48 12.97
C ILE A 384 -14.75 -10.89 13.01
N ILE A 385 -13.46 -10.95 13.33
CA ILE A 385 -12.69 -12.17 13.54
C ILE A 385 -12.18 -12.15 14.99
N TYR A 386 -12.43 -13.22 15.72
CA TYR A 386 -12.07 -13.36 17.14
C TYR A 386 -11.74 -14.81 17.48
N ASP A 387 -11.05 -15.07 18.59
CA ASP A 387 -10.80 -16.42 19.08
C ASP A 387 -11.84 -16.87 20.12
N LYS A 388 -11.80 -18.13 20.52
CA LYS A 388 -12.71 -18.70 21.54
C LYS A 388 -12.63 -18.00 22.90
N SER A 389 -11.58 -17.28 23.21
CA SER A 389 -11.47 -16.47 24.44
C SER A 389 -12.17 -15.11 24.33
N GLY A 390 -12.72 -14.80 23.14
CA GLY A 390 -13.30 -13.52 22.81
C GLY A 390 -12.30 -12.44 22.40
N ARG A 391 -10.99 -12.74 22.29
CA ARG A 391 -9.99 -11.78 21.85
C ARG A 391 -10.24 -11.40 20.40
N LEU A 392 -10.30 -10.07 20.11
CA LEU A 392 -10.41 -9.58 18.76
C LEU A 392 -9.11 -9.87 17.98
N LEU A 393 -9.25 -10.45 16.79
CA LEU A 393 -8.14 -10.76 15.87
C LEU A 393 -8.18 -9.92 14.60
N GLY A 394 -9.36 -9.45 14.19
CA GLY A 394 -9.52 -8.63 13.00
C GLY A 394 -10.95 -8.16 12.76
N ALA A 395 -11.09 -7.25 11.82
CA ALA A 395 -12.39 -6.78 11.33
C ALA A 395 -12.32 -6.40 9.85
N GLN A 396 -13.42 -6.57 9.15
CA GLN A 396 -13.64 -6.18 7.76
C GLN A 396 -14.97 -5.46 7.66
N MET A 397 -15.02 -4.38 6.89
CA MET A 397 -16.23 -3.58 6.74
C MET A 397 -16.41 -3.15 5.29
N VAL A 398 -17.66 -3.09 4.85
CA VAL A 398 -18.04 -2.51 3.55
C VAL A 398 -19.37 -1.79 3.66
N GLY A 399 -19.44 -0.62 3.04
CA GLY A 399 -20.63 0.22 3.00
C GLY A 399 -20.38 1.47 2.18
N ARG A 400 -21.37 2.35 2.06
CA ARG A 400 -21.23 3.58 1.25
C ARG A 400 -20.82 4.81 2.06
N GLU A 401 -20.75 4.69 3.38
CA GLU A 401 -20.32 5.78 4.26
C GLU A 401 -19.90 5.27 5.64
N GLY A 402 -18.95 5.95 6.24
CA GLY A 402 -18.55 5.76 7.64
C GLY A 402 -17.82 4.46 7.95
N VAL A 403 -17.34 3.76 6.94
CA VAL A 403 -16.57 2.51 7.08
C VAL A 403 -15.13 2.80 7.46
N ALA A 404 -14.48 3.73 6.74
CA ALA A 404 -13.07 4.07 6.98
C ALA A 404 -12.82 4.62 8.38
N GLN A 405 -13.76 5.39 8.96
CA GLN A 405 -13.66 5.90 10.32
C GLN A 405 -13.92 4.82 11.38
N ARG A 406 -14.87 3.91 11.11
CA ARG A 406 -15.20 2.84 12.06
C ARG A 406 -14.16 1.75 12.14
N ILE A 407 -13.47 1.44 11.04
CA ILE A 407 -12.38 0.45 11.08
C ILE A 407 -11.25 0.87 12.01
N ASP A 408 -11.03 2.17 12.20
CA ASP A 408 -10.03 2.71 13.10
C ASP A 408 -10.32 2.41 14.58
N VAL A 409 -11.59 2.25 14.96
CA VAL A 409 -11.96 1.80 16.30
C VAL A 409 -11.51 0.36 16.54
N TYR A 410 -11.72 -0.52 15.56
CA TYR A 410 -11.20 -1.89 15.62
C TYR A 410 -9.67 -1.93 15.62
N ALA A 411 -9.04 -1.05 14.85
CA ALA A 411 -7.57 -0.93 14.86
C ALA A 411 -7.06 -0.52 16.24
N ALA A 412 -7.70 0.46 16.89
CA ALA A 412 -7.37 0.88 18.25
C ALA A 412 -7.58 -0.27 19.26
N ALA A 413 -8.67 -1.02 19.13
CA ALA A 413 -8.95 -2.18 19.97
C ALA A 413 -7.90 -3.29 19.81
N LEU A 414 -7.44 -3.56 18.57
CA LEU A 414 -6.35 -4.50 18.29
C LEU A 414 -5.02 -4.03 18.90
N HIS A 415 -4.72 -2.72 18.83
CA HIS A 415 -3.56 -2.15 19.50
C HIS A 415 -3.61 -2.31 21.01
N ALA A 416 -4.78 -2.21 21.61
CA ALA A 416 -5.02 -2.41 23.03
C ALA A 416 -5.23 -3.89 23.43
N ASN A 417 -5.25 -4.81 22.45
CA ASN A 417 -5.47 -6.23 22.65
C ASN A 417 -6.80 -6.57 23.36
N LEU A 418 -7.88 -5.86 22.98
CA LEU A 418 -9.19 -5.98 23.62
C LEU A 418 -9.96 -7.23 23.16
N LYS A 419 -10.89 -7.65 24.03
CA LYS A 419 -11.92 -8.64 23.71
C LYS A 419 -13.15 -7.96 23.08
N ILE A 420 -13.94 -8.75 22.33
CA ILE A 420 -15.19 -8.26 21.70
C ILE A 420 -16.21 -7.78 22.74
N GLU A 421 -16.26 -8.38 23.95
CA GLU A 421 -17.10 -7.95 25.05
C GLU A 421 -16.73 -6.57 25.59
N GLU A 422 -15.42 -6.22 25.58
CA GLU A 422 -14.93 -4.92 26.03
C GLU A 422 -15.31 -3.84 25.00
N LEU A 423 -15.19 -4.16 23.69
CA LEU A 423 -15.64 -3.26 22.62
C LEU A 423 -17.13 -2.99 22.71
N ASN A 424 -17.94 -3.99 23.04
CA ASN A 424 -19.39 -3.83 23.14
C ASN A 424 -19.82 -2.85 24.23
N ARG A 425 -18.92 -2.51 25.16
CA ARG A 425 -19.15 -1.56 26.26
C ARG A 425 -18.63 -0.14 25.95
N PHE A 426 -18.13 0.09 24.74
CA PHE A 426 -17.62 1.43 24.40
C PHE A 426 -18.72 2.46 24.34
N ASP A 427 -18.43 3.63 24.90
CA ASP A 427 -19.25 4.83 24.74
C ASP A 427 -18.83 5.52 23.43
N LEU A 428 -19.58 5.22 22.35
CA LEU A 428 -19.32 5.77 21.03
C LEU A 428 -20.21 6.98 20.78
N ALA A 429 -19.71 7.94 19.99
CA ALA A 429 -20.43 9.15 19.66
C ALA A 429 -21.71 8.83 18.89
N TYR A 430 -22.83 9.40 19.34
CA TYR A 430 -24.12 9.29 18.70
C TYR A 430 -24.69 10.67 18.34
N ALA A 431 -25.10 10.78 17.10
CA ALA A 431 -26.11 11.74 16.66
C ALA A 431 -26.82 11.18 15.41
N PRO A 432 -28.10 11.48 15.17
CA PRO A 432 -28.87 10.89 14.08
C PRO A 432 -28.22 10.92 12.70
N PRO A 433 -27.48 12.00 12.30
CA PRO A 433 -26.80 12.06 11.01
C PRO A 433 -25.56 11.17 10.88
N PHE A 434 -24.95 10.73 12.00
CA PHE A 434 -23.62 10.09 12.00
C PHE A 434 -23.62 8.64 12.42
N ALA A 435 -24.56 8.24 13.30
CA ALA A 435 -24.66 6.87 13.78
C ALA A 435 -26.08 6.53 14.22
N PRO A 436 -26.48 5.25 14.21
CA PRO A 436 -27.64 4.77 14.98
C PRO A 436 -27.28 4.74 16.46
N THR A 437 -28.28 4.67 17.35
CA THR A 437 -28.11 4.56 18.81
C THR A 437 -27.19 3.40 19.20
N ILE A 438 -27.25 2.28 18.46
CA ILE A 438 -26.34 1.15 18.58
C ILE A 438 -25.52 1.11 17.30
N ASP A 439 -24.29 1.63 17.39
CA ASP A 439 -23.37 1.70 16.25
C ASP A 439 -23.09 0.30 15.66
N PRO A 440 -22.82 0.18 14.33
CA PRO A 440 -22.39 -1.06 13.68
C PRO A 440 -21.29 -1.82 14.43
N ILE A 441 -20.37 -1.09 15.09
CA ILE A 441 -19.31 -1.69 15.91
C ILE A 441 -19.90 -2.46 17.09
N LEU A 442 -20.81 -1.83 17.84
CA LEU A 442 -21.44 -2.44 19.01
C LEU A 442 -22.34 -3.60 18.63
N ARG A 443 -23.05 -3.49 17.49
CA ARG A 443 -23.87 -4.58 16.97
C ARG A 443 -23.07 -5.82 16.62
N ALA A 444 -21.99 -5.64 15.87
CA ALA A 444 -21.15 -6.76 15.46
C ALA A 444 -20.47 -7.46 16.65
N THR A 445 -20.24 -6.73 17.76
CA THR A 445 -19.60 -7.24 18.98
C THR A 445 -20.56 -7.66 20.07
N LYS A 446 -21.89 -7.54 19.84
CA LYS A 446 -22.92 -7.94 20.83
C LYS A 446 -22.69 -9.41 21.23
N PRO A 447 -22.70 -9.77 22.53
CA PRO A 447 -22.68 -11.16 22.96
C PRO A 447 -23.79 -11.96 22.27
N ASN A 448 -23.56 -13.23 21.98
CA ASN A 448 -24.64 -14.11 21.57
C ASN A 448 -25.63 -14.13 22.73
N ASP A 449 -26.88 -13.73 22.46
CA ASP A 449 -27.95 -14.02 23.43
C ASP A 449 -27.94 -15.55 23.55
N GLU A 450 -27.41 -16.07 24.65
CA GLU A 450 -27.73 -17.45 25.06
C GLU A 450 -29.25 -17.46 25.19
N GLY A 451 -29.91 -18.15 24.26
CA GLY A 451 -31.34 -18.23 24.14
C GLY A 451 -31.99 -18.93 25.33
#